data_dfa88eae631d88f6f17106fd3feec146
#
_entry.id   dfa88eae631d88f6f17106fd3feec146
#
_cell.length_a   1.000
_cell.length_b   1.000
_cell.length_c   1.000
_cell.angle_alpha   90.00
_cell.angle_beta   90.00
_cell.angle_gamma   90.00
#
_symmetry.space_group_name_H-M   'P 1'
#
loop_
_entity.id
_entity.type
_entity.pdbx_description
1 polymer ?
#
loop_
_entity_poly.entity_id
_entity_poly.type
_entity_poly.pdbx_seq_one_letter_code
_entity_poly.pdbx_strand_id
1 'polypeptide(L)'
;MNWKALALLVGGWILSGSALAQPYIGFSAGQADVDETMAIPGLVDPGARYDGKDGAFKLFGGYQFNPNFALEAALVDLGDVSYSGTFAGATVTGGRIQNSGLNLSAVGVVPLGQKLVLFGKVGMFLWYSEATDVTGGFGFRGEEDGADLSVGLGASIAIGQRVSLRAEWERFDRKDFNIDLVSAGAVLKF
;
A
#
# COMPACT_ATOMS: atom_id res chain seq x y z
N MET A 1 -8.48 11.95 11.96
CA MET A 1 -7.34 12.82 11.61
C MET A 1 -7.59 13.39 10.22
N ASN A 2 -7.49 14.71 10.02
CA ASN A 2 -7.93 15.38 8.77
C ASN A 2 -6.95 15.07 7.62
N TRP A 3 -7.38 14.32 6.63
CA TRP A 3 -6.64 13.96 5.40
C TRP A 3 -6.07 15.16 4.63
N LYS A 4 -6.73 16.30 4.73
CA LYS A 4 -6.30 17.54 4.06
C LYS A 4 -5.01 18.13 4.64
N ALA A 5 -4.60 17.74 5.84
CA ALA A 5 -3.37 18.22 6.46
C ALA A 5 -2.13 17.37 6.07
N LEU A 6 -2.32 16.09 5.72
CA LEU A 6 -1.20 15.23 5.30
C LEU A 6 -0.72 15.52 3.87
N ALA A 7 -1.62 15.94 2.98
CA ALA A 7 -1.28 16.28 1.60
C ALA A 7 -0.36 17.51 1.46
N LEU A 8 -0.31 18.38 2.47
CA LEU A 8 0.51 19.59 2.47
C LEU A 8 1.96 19.38 2.95
N LEU A 9 2.24 18.27 3.64
CA LEU A 9 3.60 17.97 4.13
C LEU A 9 4.52 17.32 3.07
N VAL A 10 3.98 16.73 2.03
CA VAL A 10 4.76 16.12 0.94
C VAL A 10 5.28 17.17 -0.06
N GLY A 11 4.67 18.34 -0.10
CA GLY A 11 4.99 19.40 -1.07
C GLY A 11 6.15 20.35 -0.72
N GLY A 12 6.73 20.26 0.48
CA GLY A 12 7.59 21.32 1.02
C GLY A 12 9.11 21.11 0.99
N TRP A 13 9.62 19.96 0.55
CA TRP A 13 11.05 19.62 0.64
C TRP A 13 11.80 19.54 -0.69
N ILE A 14 11.37 20.29 -1.67
CA ILE A 14 12.13 20.41 -2.90
C ILE A 14 12.88 21.75 -2.82
N LEU A 15 14.15 21.74 -2.40
CA LEU A 15 15.18 22.65 -2.90
C LEU A 15 16.44 22.61 -2.03
N SER A 16 17.54 22.35 -2.72
CA SER A 16 18.95 22.47 -2.36
C SER A 16 19.66 21.19 -1.93
N GLY A 17 20.11 20.43 -2.88
CA GLY A 17 21.03 19.30 -2.69
C GLY A 17 21.87 19.08 -3.91
N SER A 18 23.13 18.85 -3.69
CA SER A 18 24.21 18.45 -4.57
C SER A 18 23.77 17.65 -5.83
N ALA A 19 24.51 17.79 -6.90
CA ALA A 19 24.31 17.28 -8.28
C ALA A 19 24.05 15.76 -8.46
N LEU A 20 23.81 15.01 -7.39
CA LEU A 20 23.52 13.56 -7.41
C LEU A 20 22.16 13.19 -6.81
N ALA A 21 21.46 14.14 -6.21
CA ALA A 21 20.19 13.89 -5.54
C ALA A 21 19.04 14.17 -6.48
N GLN A 22 18.18 13.17 -6.74
CA GLN A 22 17.08 13.25 -7.67
C GLN A 22 15.74 13.00 -6.98
N PRO A 23 14.87 14.02 -6.87
CA PRO A 23 13.49 13.79 -6.45
C PRO A 23 12.74 13.06 -7.57
N TYR A 24 11.78 12.25 -7.16
CA TYR A 24 10.86 11.59 -8.07
C TYR A 24 9.47 11.49 -7.48
N ILE A 25 8.49 11.38 -8.35
CA ILE A 25 7.10 11.08 -8.01
C ILE A 25 6.62 9.96 -8.91
N GLY A 26 5.72 9.14 -8.41
CA GLY A 26 5.14 8.07 -9.21
C GLY A 26 3.76 7.67 -8.71
N PHE A 27 3.09 6.93 -9.57
CA PHE A 27 1.84 6.27 -9.24
C PHE A 27 1.88 4.83 -9.73
N SER A 28 1.16 3.95 -9.05
CA SER A 28 0.97 2.57 -9.47
C SER A 28 -0.44 2.10 -9.15
N ALA A 29 -0.89 1.11 -9.91
CA ALA A 29 -2.12 0.38 -9.68
C ALA A 29 -1.80 -1.12 -9.69
N GLY A 30 -2.57 -1.90 -8.94
CA GLY A 30 -2.30 -3.31 -8.79
C GLY A 30 -3.42 -4.07 -8.12
N GLN A 31 -3.07 -5.22 -7.59
CA GLN A 31 -3.96 -6.07 -6.80
C GLN A 31 -3.34 -6.33 -5.44
N ALA A 32 -4.13 -6.10 -4.41
CA ALA A 32 -3.84 -6.53 -3.05
C ALA A 32 -4.47 -7.91 -2.84
N ASP A 33 -3.72 -8.81 -2.21
CA ASP A 33 -4.16 -10.15 -1.81
C ASP A 33 -3.95 -10.27 -0.29
N VAL A 34 -5.02 -10.60 0.41
CA VAL A 34 -4.98 -10.82 1.86
C VAL A 34 -4.80 -12.31 2.10
N ASP A 35 -3.73 -12.71 2.80
CA ASP A 35 -3.45 -14.11 3.10
C ASP A 35 -4.57 -14.71 3.99
N GLU A 36 -5.23 -15.76 3.49
CA GLU A 36 -6.51 -16.31 3.98
C GLU A 36 -6.46 -17.00 5.36
N THR A 37 -5.44 -16.77 6.17
CA THR A 37 -5.35 -17.40 7.49
C THR A 37 -6.20 -16.68 8.55
N MET A 38 -7.13 -15.84 8.15
CA MET A 38 -8.02 -15.12 9.06
C MET A 38 -9.14 -16.04 9.58
N ALA A 39 -8.82 -16.89 10.53
CA ALA A 39 -9.83 -17.53 11.36
C ALA A 39 -10.44 -16.47 12.29
N ILE A 40 -11.56 -15.89 11.92
CA ILE A 40 -12.31 -15.02 12.83
C ILE A 40 -12.85 -15.91 13.96
N PRO A 41 -12.39 -15.73 15.22
CA PRO A 41 -12.87 -16.53 16.33
C PRO A 41 -14.39 -16.36 16.47
N GLY A 42 -15.15 -17.45 16.28
CA GLY A 42 -16.61 -17.47 16.39
C GLY A 42 -17.39 -17.51 15.07
N LEU A 43 -16.72 -17.41 13.91
CA LEU A 43 -17.35 -17.64 12.62
C LEU A 43 -17.28 -19.14 12.28
N VAL A 44 -18.35 -19.85 12.56
CA VAL A 44 -18.50 -21.30 12.27
C VAL A 44 -19.45 -21.45 11.09
N ASP A 45 -19.16 -20.81 9.96
CA ASP A 45 -19.98 -21.00 8.77
C ASP A 45 -19.10 -21.51 7.60
N PRO A 46 -19.32 -22.77 7.14
CA PRO A 46 -18.63 -23.31 5.96
C PRO A 46 -18.96 -22.57 4.64
N GLY A 47 -19.84 -21.57 4.69
CA GLY A 47 -20.30 -20.78 3.55
C GLY A 47 -19.81 -19.32 3.53
N ALA A 48 -18.97 -18.89 4.48
CA ALA A 48 -18.40 -17.55 4.47
C ALA A 48 -17.53 -17.35 3.22
N ARG A 49 -17.89 -16.40 2.39
CA ARG A 49 -17.11 -16.03 1.19
C ARG A 49 -16.28 -14.81 1.53
N TYR A 50 -14.98 -14.97 1.38
CA TYR A 50 -13.99 -13.91 1.30
C TYR A 50 -13.64 -13.66 -0.15
N ASP A 51 -13.81 -12.46 -0.64
CA ASP A 51 -13.17 -12.01 -1.86
C ASP A 51 -11.94 -11.19 -1.44
N GLY A 52 -10.81 -11.87 -1.31
CA GLY A 52 -9.56 -11.32 -0.79
C GLY A 52 -8.74 -10.56 -1.83
N LYS A 53 -9.25 -10.39 -3.06
CA LYS A 53 -8.54 -9.69 -4.13
C LYS A 53 -9.27 -8.43 -4.51
N ASP A 54 -8.64 -7.29 -4.24
CA ASP A 54 -9.19 -6.00 -4.65
C ASP A 54 -8.15 -5.14 -5.38
N GLY A 55 -8.65 -4.17 -6.16
CA GLY A 55 -7.82 -3.21 -6.85
C GLY A 55 -7.16 -2.25 -5.87
N ALA A 56 -5.85 -2.11 -5.96
CA ALA A 56 -5.08 -1.23 -5.11
C ALA A 56 -4.44 -0.09 -5.91
N PHE A 57 -4.30 1.07 -5.27
CA PHE A 57 -3.66 2.25 -5.84
C PHE A 57 -2.59 2.78 -4.90
N LYS A 58 -1.51 3.30 -5.50
CA LYS A 58 -0.42 3.91 -4.76
C LYS A 58 0.05 5.18 -5.45
N LEU A 59 0.14 6.28 -4.68
CA LEU A 59 0.81 7.51 -5.06
C LEU A 59 2.06 7.63 -4.17
N PHE A 60 3.22 7.80 -4.77
CA PHE A 60 4.47 7.85 -4.03
C PHE A 60 5.39 8.95 -4.51
N GLY A 61 6.23 9.42 -3.60
CA GLY A 61 7.30 10.36 -3.88
C GLY A 61 8.54 9.95 -3.12
N GLY A 62 9.69 10.20 -3.72
CA GLY A 62 10.95 9.81 -3.12
C GLY A 62 12.09 10.76 -3.47
N TYR A 63 13.16 10.55 -2.74
CA TYR A 63 14.40 11.28 -2.92
C TYR A 63 15.57 10.32 -2.99
N GLN A 64 16.20 10.23 -4.14
CA GLN A 64 17.37 9.39 -4.37
C GLN A 64 18.62 10.19 -4.02
N PHE A 65 19.31 9.80 -2.95
CA PHE A 65 20.52 10.48 -2.44
C PHE A 65 21.78 10.16 -3.25
N ASN A 66 21.82 8.93 -3.76
CA ASN A 66 22.93 8.41 -4.55
C ASN A 66 22.42 7.28 -5.47
N PRO A 67 23.24 6.72 -6.38
CA PRO A 67 22.77 5.67 -7.29
C PRO A 67 22.20 4.42 -6.63
N ASN A 68 22.52 4.18 -5.35
CA ASN A 68 22.17 2.93 -4.67
C ASN A 68 21.18 3.11 -3.52
N PHE A 69 20.81 4.36 -3.15
CA PHE A 69 19.95 4.59 -1.97
C PHE A 69 18.97 5.73 -2.19
N ALA A 70 17.70 5.47 -1.81
CA ALA A 70 16.64 6.46 -1.79
C ALA A 70 15.76 6.31 -0.53
N LEU A 71 15.00 7.36 -0.20
CA LEU A 71 13.86 7.30 0.70
C LEU A 71 12.58 7.54 -0.10
N GLU A 72 11.52 6.84 0.25
CA GLU A 72 10.22 6.91 -0.42
C GLU A 72 9.10 7.02 0.61
N ALA A 73 8.14 7.90 0.35
CA ALA A 73 6.87 7.98 1.06
C ALA A 73 5.75 7.66 0.06
N ALA A 74 4.83 6.80 0.44
CA ALA A 74 3.72 6.37 -0.41
C ALA A 74 2.39 6.44 0.34
N LEU A 75 1.39 7.04 -0.28
CA LEU A 75 0.00 6.87 0.09
C LEU A 75 -0.51 5.61 -0.62
N VAL A 76 -0.99 4.66 0.16
CA VAL A 76 -1.44 3.35 -0.31
C VAL A 76 -2.91 3.19 0.00
N ASP A 77 -3.69 2.84 -1.00
CA ASP A 77 -5.07 2.39 -0.89
C ASP A 77 -5.10 0.93 -1.35
N LEU A 78 -5.41 0.03 -0.43
CA LEU A 78 -5.41 -1.41 -0.67
C LEU A 78 -6.78 -1.94 -1.08
N GLY A 79 -7.72 -1.01 -1.35
CA GLY A 79 -9.09 -1.34 -1.73
C GLY A 79 -9.96 -1.79 -0.56
N ASP A 80 -11.07 -2.41 -0.90
CA ASP A 80 -12.12 -2.80 0.03
C ASP A 80 -12.24 -4.31 0.11
N VAL A 81 -12.15 -4.88 1.31
CA VAL A 81 -12.48 -6.29 1.54
C VAL A 81 -13.97 -6.38 1.89
N SER A 82 -14.74 -7.06 1.05
CA SER A 82 -16.16 -7.33 1.32
C SER A 82 -16.33 -8.71 1.94
N TYR A 83 -17.12 -8.81 2.98
CA TYR A 83 -17.45 -10.08 3.60
C TYR A 83 -18.97 -10.24 3.78
N SER A 84 -19.45 -11.47 3.63
CA SER A 84 -20.81 -11.84 3.90
C SER A 84 -20.87 -13.22 4.58
N GLY A 85 -21.70 -13.39 5.59
CA GLY A 85 -21.83 -14.65 6.31
C GLY A 85 -22.91 -14.61 7.36
N THR A 86 -23.15 -15.74 8.05
CA THR A 86 -24.08 -15.82 9.17
C THR A 86 -23.30 -15.92 10.47
N PHE A 87 -23.50 -14.96 11.35
CA PHE A 87 -22.87 -14.91 12.66
C PHE A 87 -23.93 -15.10 13.75
N ALA A 88 -23.79 -16.10 14.60
CA ALA A 88 -24.69 -16.39 15.72
C ALA A 88 -26.21 -16.38 15.35
N GLY A 89 -26.56 -16.86 14.14
CA GLY A 89 -27.94 -16.90 13.65
C GLY A 89 -28.43 -15.60 12.99
N ALA A 90 -27.62 -14.55 12.94
CA ALA A 90 -27.90 -13.32 12.19
C ALA A 90 -27.10 -13.29 10.88
N THR A 91 -27.77 -13.03 9.77
CA THR A 91 -27.12 -12.89 8.46
C THR A 91 -26.55 -11.49 8.32
N VAL A 92 -25.21 -11.41 8.19
CA VAL A 92 -24.49 -10.19 7.84
C VAL A 92 -24.40 -10.13 6.33
N THR A 93 -24.99 -9.13 5.74
CA THR A 93 -24.92 -8.86 4.30
C THR A 93 -24.29 -7.48 4.11
N GLY A 94 -23.07 -7.44 3.54
CA GLY A 94 -22.44 -6.19 3.13
C GLY A 94 -21.51 -5.55 4.15
N GLY A 95 -20.75 -6.35 4.90
CA GLY A 95 -19.60 -5.83 5.64
C GLY A 95 -18.49 -5.39 4.66
N ARG A 96 -17.88 -4.22 4.92
CA ARG A 96 -16.80 -3.65 4.12
C ARG A 96 -15.68 -3.16 5.05
N ILE A 97 -14.46 -3.52 4.73
CA ILE A 97 -13.26 -3.05 5.42
C ILE A 97 -12.41 -2.32 4.41
N GLN A 98 -12.19 -1.03 4.62
CA GLN A 98 -11.29 -0.21 3.81
C GLN A 98 -9.93 -0.15 4.49
N ASN A 99 -8.87 -0.44 3.74
CA ASN A 99 -7.50 -0.38 4.23
C ASN A 99 -6.71 0.64 3.43
N SER A 100 -6.24 1.68 4.12
CA SER A 100 -5.39 2.70 3.53
C SER A 100 -4.30 3.13 4.49
N GLY A 101 -3.21 3.71 3.99
CA GLY A 101 -2.14 4.14 4.86
C GLY A 101 -1.03 4.91 4.19
N LEU A 102 -0.06 5.30 5.02
CA LEU A 102 1.19 5.93 4.62
C LEU A 102 2.32 4.93 4.80
N ASN A 103 3.04 4.59 3.74
CA ASN A 103 4.24 3.77 3.80
C ASN A 103 5.50 4.64 3.68
N LEU A 104 6.40 4.55 4.66
CA LEU A 104 7.69 5.24 4.67
C LEU A 104 8.79 4.19 4.53
N SER A 105 9.60 4.25 3.47
CA SER A 105 10.55 3.19 3.12
C SER A 105 11.94 3.72 2.81
N ALA A 106 12.94 2.96 3.26
CA ALA A 106 14.29 3.01 2.72
C ALA A 106 14.37 2.10 1.49
N VAL A 107 14.95 2.59 0.41
CA VAL A 107 15.03 1.89 -0.87
C VAL A 107 16.49 1.67 -1.25
N GLY A 108 16.88 0.41 -1.34
CA GLY A 108 18.16 -0.01 -1.91
C GLY A 108 18.02 -0.22 -3.41
N VAL A 109 18.89 0.37 -4.19
CA VAL A 109 18.81 0.43 -5.66
C VAL A 109 20.04 -0.22 -6.28
N VAL A 110 19.83 -1.10 -7.25
CA VAL A 110 20.90 -1.77 -8.02
C VAL A 110 20.69 -1.47 -9.51
N PRO A 111 21.46 -0.54 -10.10
CA PRO A 111 21.40 -0.28 -11.53
C PRO A 111 21.93 -1.47 -12.32
N LEU A 112 21.18 -1.94 -13.32
CA LEU A 112 21.56 -2.97 -14.27
C LEU A 112 21.69 -2.37 -15.68
N GLY A 113 22.85 -1.80 -15.95
CA GLY A 113 23.10 -1.07 -17.18
C GLY A 113 22.45 0.32 -17.18
N GLN A 114 22.07 0.81 -18.37
CA GLN A 114 21.62 2.20 -18.54
C GLN A 114 20.11 2.40 -18.34
N LYS A 115 19.31 1.34 -18.43
CA LYS A 115 17.85 1.46 -18.46
C LYS A 115 17.15 0.68 -17.35
N LEU A 116 17.70 -0.44 -16.91
CA LEU A 116 17.08 -1.32 -15.96
C LEU A 116 17.62 -1.06 -14.55
N VAL A 117 16.74 -1.02 -13.59
CA VAL A 117 17.07 -0.86 -12.17
C VAL A 117 16.27 -1.90 -11.40
N LEU A 118 16.96 -2.66 -10.55
CA LEU A 118 16.29 -3.45 -9.50
C LEU A 118 16.33 -2.67 -8.20
N PHE A 119 15.32 -2.88 -7.37
CA PHE A 119 15.30 -2.27 -6.04
C PHE A 119 14.64 -3.17 -5.01
N GLY A 120 15.05 -2.99 -3.76
CA GLY A 120 14.40 -3.54 -2.59
C GLY A 120 14.05 -2.44 -1.61
N LYS A 121 12.96 -2.62 -0.87
CA LYS A 121 12.50 -1.66 0.14
C LYS A 121 12.27 -2.34 1.47
N VAL A 122 12.53 -1.60 2.53
CA VAL A 122 12.08 -1.91 3.87
C VAL A 122 11.51 -0.63 4.48
N GLY A 123 10.37 -0.73 5.11
CA GLY A 123 9.65 0.45 5.58
C GLY A 123 8.70 0.17 6.72
N MET A 124 7.98 1.21 7.09
CA MET A 124 6.92 1.20 8.08
C MET A 124 5.62 1.66 7.42
N PHE A 125 4.60 0.83 7.51
CA PHE A 125 3.27 1.12 7.02
C PHE A 125 2.40 1.60 8.18
N LEU A 126 2.05 2.88 8.16
CA LEU A 126 1.12 3.52 9.08
C LEU A 126 -0.27 3.39 8.48
N TRP A 127 -1.07 2.47 8.97
CA TRP A 127 -2.36 2.14 8.39
C TRP A 127 -3.53 2.64 9.21
N TYR A 128 -4.62 2.89 8.50
CA TYR A 128 -5.93 3.19 9.03
C TYR A 128 -6.95 2.27 8.38
N SER A 129 -7.72 1.59 9.18
CA SER A 129 -8.77 0.67 8.76
C SER A 129 -10.12 1.16 9.26
N GLU A 130 -11.08 1.24 8.36
CA GLU A 130 -12.47 1.58 8.68
C GLU A 130 -13.36 0.39 8.33
N ALA A 131 -13.96 -0.22 9.35
CA ALA A 131 -14.93 -1.28 9.17
C ALA A 131 -16.35 -0.70 9.26
N THR A 132 -17.16 -0.99 8.26
CA THR A 132 -18.58 -0.66 8.27
C THR A 132 -19.37 -1.96 8.14
N ASP A 133 -20.26 -2.23 9.09
CA ASP A 133 -21.15 -3.40 9.09
C ASP A 133 -22.60 -2.95 9.09
N VAL A 134 -23.43 -3.61 8.26
CA VAL A 134 -24.88 -3.40 8.23
C VAL A 134 -25.56 -4.71 8.58
N THR A 135 -25.89 -4.88 9.85
CA THR A 135 -26.61 -6.06 10.34
C THR A 135 -28.02 -5.67 10.77
N GLY A 136 -29.04 -6.20 10.09
CA GLY A 136 -30.44 -6.03 10.50
C GLY A 136 -30.94 -4.58 10.55
N GLY A 137 -30.35 -3.66 9.79
CA GLY A 137 -30.71 -2.24 9.76
C GLY A 137 -30.00 -1.39 10.83
N PHE A 138 -29.06 -1.95 11.59
CA PHE A 138 -28.17 -1.23 12.49
C PHE A 138 -26.77 -1.19 11.88
N GLY A 139 -26.22 0.00 11.72
CA GLY A 139 -24.82 0.19 11.26
C GLY A 139 -23.88 0.24 12.46
N PHE A 140 -22.83 -0.57 12.43
CA PHE A 140 -21.69 -0.47 13.33
C PHE A 140 -20.50 0.09 12.55
N ARG A 141 -19.78 1.01 13.16
CA ARG A 141 -18.55 1.59 12.61
C ARG A 141 -17.42 1.36 13.61
N GLY A 142 -16.38 0.70 13.15
CA GLY A 142 -15.13 0.51 13.90
C GLY A 142 -13.98 1.20 13.17
N GLU A 143 -13.10 1.85 13.90
CA GLU A 143 -11.89 2.49 13.39
C GLU A 143 -10.70 1.89 14.14
N GLU A 144 -9.69 1.45 13.39
CA GLU A 144 -8.43 0.95 13.94
C GLU A 144 -7.27 1.59 13.19
N ASP A 145 -6.19 1.87 13.90
CA ASP A 145 -4.95 2.36 13.33
C ASP A 145 -3.73 1.63 13.94
N GLY A 146 -2.64 1.61 13.19
CA GLY A 146 -1.43 0.95 13.64
C GLY A 146 -0.23 1.24 12.75
N ALA A 147 0.90 0.63 13.12
CA ALA A 147 2.15 0.74 12.40
C ALA A 147 2.81 -0.63 12.32
N ASP A 148 3.06 -1.09 11.11
CA ASP A 148 3.61 -2.42 10.84
C ASP A 148 4.76 -2.35 9.83
N LEU A 149 5.55 -3.42 9.78
CA LEU A 149 6.66 -3.53 8.85
C LEU A 149 6.16 -3.68 7.42
N SER A 150 6.86 -3.06 6.48
CA SER A 150 6.68 -3.31 5.05
C SER A 150 7.99 -3.69 4.41
N VAL A 151 7.94 -4.65 3.48
CA VAL A 151 9.07 -5.04 2.64
C VAL A 151 8.62 -5.10 1.19
N GLY A 152 9.52 -4.86 0.25
CA GLY A 152 9.17 -4.93 -1.17
C GLY A 152 10.37 -5.16 -2.06
N LEU A 153 10.09 -5.67 -3.23
CA LEU A 153 11.06 -5.88 -4.31
C LEU A 153 10.43 -5.41 -5.62
N GLY A 154 11.26 -4.84 -6.49
CA GLY A 154 10.75 -4.40 -7.78
C GLY A 154 11.82 -4.13 -8.82
N ALA A 155 11.32 -3.80 -10.00
CA ALA A 155 12.15 -3.39 -11.13
C ALA A 155 11.57 -2.14 -11.79
N SER A 156 12.45 -1.31 -12.32
CA SER A 156 12.07 -0.11 -13.06
C SER A 156 12.86 -0.05 -14.36
N ILE A 157 12.19 0.27 -15.46
CA ILE A 157 12.80 0.43 -16.78
C ILE A 157 12.60 1.84 -17.30
N ALA A 158 13.67 2.52 -17.63
CA ALA A 158 13.64 3.84 -18.23
C ALA A 158 13.10 3.78 -19.66
N ILE A 159 11.98 4.46 -19.93
CA ILE A 159 11.39 4.60 -21.27
C ILE A 159 11.67 5.98 -21.89
N GLY A 160 12.25 6.87 -21.12
CA GLY A 160 12.68 8.21 -21.53
C GLY A 160 13.75 8.75 -20.58
N GLN A 161 14.11 10.01 -20.76
CA GLN A 161 15.13 10.65 -19.90
C GLN A 161 14.63 10.86 -18.46
N ARG A 162 13.33 11.06 -18.27
CA ARG A 162 12.72 11.37 -16.97
C ARG A 162 11.64 10.38 -16.58
N VAL A 163 11.19 9.52 -17.49
CA VAL A 163 10.06 8.62 -17.25
C VAL A 163 10.54 7.18 -17.23
N SER A 164 10.10 6.43 -16.22
CA SER A 164 10.33 5.00 -16.08
C SER A 164 9.02 4.29 -15.81
N LEU A 165 8.89 3.06 -16.31
CA LEU A 165 7.88 2.11 -15.86
C LEU A 165 8.42 1.34 -14.68
N ARG A 166 7.58 1.06 -13.69
CA ARG A 166 7.93 0.35 -12.48
C ARG A 166 6.94 -0.79 -12.23
N ALA A 167 7.45 -1.95 -11.86
CA ALA A 167 6.67 -3.06 -11.34
C ALA A 167 7.26 -3.47 -10.00
N GLU A 168 6.40 -3.75 -9.03
CA GLU A 168 6.84 -4.13 -7.69
C GLU A 168 5.85 -5.06 -7.01
N TRP A 169 6.39 -5.84 -6.09
CA TRP A 169 5.67 -6.59 -5.08
C TRP A 169 6.04 -6.02 -3.72
N GLU A 170 5.03 -5.79 -2.89
CA GLU A 170 5.17 -5.32 -1.51
C GLU A 170 4.37 -6.22 -0.58
N ARG A 171 4.92 -6.49 0.60
CA ARG A 171 4.23 -7.15 1.71
C ARG A 171 4.14 -6.18 2.87
N PHE A 172 2.94 -6.05 3.38
CA PHE A 172 2.62 -5.32 4.60
C PHE A 172 2.33 -6.37 5.68
N ASP A 173 3.25 -6.46 6.66
CA ASP A 173 3.22 -7.47 7.72
C ASP A 173 2.36 -6.92 8.87
N ARG A 174 1.10 -7.34 8.95
CA ARG A 174 0.18 -6.99 10.04
C ARG A 174 0.19 -8.12 11.08
N LYS A 175 -0.08 -7.77 12.34
CA LYS A 175 -0.02 -8.70 13.47
C LYS A 175 -0.81 -9.99 13.26
N ASP A 176 -1.93 -9.93 12.56
CA ASP A 176 -2.88 -11.02 12.42
C ASP A 176 -2.93 -11.61 11.00
N PHE A 177 -2.43 -10.90 9.99
CA PHE A 177 -2.43 -11.31 8.59
C PHE A 177 -1.45 -10.49 7.75
N ASN A 178 -1.06 -11.00 6.59
CA ASN A 178 -0.21 -10.30 5.64
C ASN A 178 -1.04 -9.81 4.46
N ILE A 179 -0.66 -8.66 3.91
CA ILE A 179 -1.23 -8.15 2.68
C ILE A 179 -0.11 -8.08 1.65
N ASP A 180 -0.27 -8.81 0.56
CA ASP A 180 0.62 -8.79 -0.60
C ASP A 180 0.05 -7.89 -1.68
N LEU A 181 0.82 -6.91 -2.12
CA LEU A 181 0.46 -6.00 -3.21
C LEU A 181 1.39 -6.21 -4.39
N VAL A 182 0.83 -6.61 -5.53
CA VAL A 182 1.51 -6.60 -6.83
C VAL A 182 1.01 -5.42 -7.63
N SER A 183 1.91 -4.53 -8.03
CA SER A 183 1.53 -3.31 -8.72
C SER A 183 2.47 -2.95 -9.88
N ALA A 184 1.93 -2.20 -10.84
CA ALA A 184 2.69 -1.60 -11.92
C ALA A 184 2.30 -0.12 -12.09
N GLY A 185 3.26 0.70 -12.52
CA GLY A 185 3.03 2.13 -12.61
C GLY A 185 4.13 2.88 -13.34
N ALA A 186 4.11 4.19 -13.18
CA ALA A 186 5.08 5.10 -13.79
C ALA A 186 5.74 6.00 -12.75
N VAL A 187 6.98 6.36 -13.02
CA VAL A 187 7.82 7.24 -12.20
C VAL A 187 8.32 8.39 -13.06
N LEU A 188 8.18 9.61 -12.57
CA LEU A 188 8.75 10.82 -13.15
C LEU A 188 9.90 11.32 -12.26
N LYS A 189 11.10 11.46 -12.83
CA LYS A 189 12.29 12.01 -12.18
C LYS A 189 12.50 13.47 -12.60
N PHE A 190 12.99 14.28 -11.68
CA PHE A 190 13.23 15.72 -11.89
C PHE A 190 14.72 16.06 -11.99
#